data_9bf649114cf1adebedc3945a7b2737cd
#
_entry.id   9bf649114cf1adebedc3945a7b2737cd
#
_cell.length_a   1.000
_cell.length_b   1.000
_cell.length_c   1.000
_cell.angle_alpha   90.00
_cell.angle_beta   90.00
_cell.angle_gamma   90.00
#
_symmetry.space_group_name_H-M   'P 1'
#
loop_
_entity.id
_entity.type
_entity.pdbx_description
1 polymer ?
#
loop_
_entity_poly.entity_id
_entity_poly.type
_entity_poly.pdbx_seq_one_letter_code
_entity_poly.pdbx_strand_id
1 'polypeptide(L)'
;MKFDFVYLGQTVLKYQVPLEVFVALNDIYEKRKKELPKANKQLVGKIEDEVSLFFDGPPNNKINSHNFLPQDILQWFDSIFNHYLVWNKIGDNNRHINSVWVNEMKANEYNPIHIHQGQLFTGLSSVMI
;
A
#
# COMPACT_ATOMS: atom_id res chain seq x y z
N MET A 1 15.14 -0.64 35.89
CA MET A 1 15.66 0.49 35.12
C MET A 1 14.48 1.22 34.49
N LYS A 2 14.34 2.50 34.78
CA LYS A 2 13.41 3.36 34.04
C LYS A 2 14.19 4.04 32.94
N PHE A 3 13.64 4.05 31.72
CA PHE A 3 14.21 4.79 30.61
C PHE A 3 13.08 5.44 29.80
N ASP A 4 13.39 6.60 29.28
CA ASP A 4 12.55 7.30 28.31
C ASP A 4 13.26 7.29 26.97
N PHE A 5 12.49 7.32 25.90
CA PHE A 5 13.03 7.51 24.57
C PHE A 5 12.19 8.55 23.82
N VAL A 6 12.86 9.28 22.98
CA VAL A 6 12.25 10.33 22.17
C VAL A 6 12.37 9.95 20.71
N TYR A 7 11.26 9.98 20.00
CA TYR A 7 11.25 9.86 18.54
C TYR A 7 11.59 11.20 17.92
N LEU A 8 12.69 11.25 17.20
CA LEU A 8 13.11 12.44 16.45
C LEU A 8 12.71 12.40 14.97
N GLY A 9 11.86 11.47 14.60
CA GLY A 9 11.43 11.26 13.22
C GLY A 9 10.13 10.46 13.10
N GLN A 10 9.86 9.99 11.90
CA GLN A 10 8.67 9.19 11.61
C GLN A 10 8.78 7.80 12.24
N THR A 11 7.67 7.32 12.79
CA THR A 11 7.58 5.96 13.31
C THR A 11 7.39 4.98 12.15
N VAL A 12 8.19 3.91 12.16
CA VAL A 12 8.01 2.77 11.26
C VAL A 12 7.68 1.55 12.09
N LEU A 13 6.54 0.92 11.84
CA LEU A 13 6.19 -0.37 12.43
C LEU A 13 6.38 -1.49 11.39
N LYS A 14 6.96 -2.58 11.84
CA LYS A 14 7.18 -3.77 11.02
C LYS A 14 6.25 -4.89 11.49
N TYR A 15 5.49 -5.44 10.58
CA TYR A 15 4.54 -6.53 10.84
C TYR A 15 4.96 -7.79 10.10
N GLN A 16 4.70 -8.93 10.72
CA GLN A 16 4.76 -10.20 10.03
C GLN A 16 3.44 -10.40 9.27
N VAL A 17 3.53 -10.61 7.97
CA VAL A 17 2.35 -10.90 7.14
C VAL A 17 1.89 -12.33 7.40
N PRO A 18 0.61 -12.58 7.73
CA PRO A 18 0.07 -13.92 7.82
C PRO A 18 0.22 -14.68 6.49
N LEU A 19 0.53 -15.96 6.57
CA LEU A 19 0.78 -16.78 5.38
C LEU A 19 -0.43 -16.79 4.42
N GLU A 20 -1.63 -16.86 4.97
CA GLU A 20 -2.87 -16.83 4.19
C GLU A 20 -3.06 -15.53 3.42
N VAL A 21 -2.68 -14.39 3.99
CA VAL A 21 -2.72 -13.08 3.31
C VAL A 21 -1.71 -13.04 2.17
N PHE A 22 -0.49 -13.48 2.44
CA PHE A 22 0.57 -13.53 1.44
C PHE A 22 0.19 -14.45 0.27
N VAL A 23 -0.28 -15.66 0.55
CA VAL A 23 -0.71 -16.62 -0.48
C VAL A 23 -1.85 -16.06 -1.31
N ALA A 24 -2.87 -15.45 -0.67
CA ALA A 24 -4.01 -14.87 -1.39
C ALA A 24 -3.58 -13.74 -2.33
N LEU A 25 -2.72 -12.82 -1.87
CA LEU A 25 -2.21 -11.73 -2.71
C LEU A 25 -1.36 -12.24 -3.87
N ASN A 26 -0.46 -13.18 -3.61
CA ASN A 26 0.38 -13.79 -4.63
C ASN A 26 -0.47 -14.52 -5.69
N ASP A 27 -1.47 -15.27 -5.26
CA ASP A 27 -2.39 -15.98 -6.16
C ASP A 27 -3.18 -15.03 -7.07
N ILE A 28 -3.69 -13.92 -6.51
CA ILE A 28 -4.40 -12.90 -7.31
C ILE A 28 -3.45 -12.32 -8.34
N TYR A 29 -2.24 -11.95 -7.94
CA TYR A 29 -1.24 -11.39 -8.83
C TYR A 29 -0.88 -12.38 -9.96
N GLU A 30 -0.44 -13.59 -9.63
CA GLU A 30 0.02 -14.57 -10.62
C GLU A 30 -1.07 -15.00 -11.60
N LYS A 31 -2.30 -15.16 -11.14
CA LYS A 31 -3.41 -15.58 -11.99
C LYS A 31 -3.95 -14.47 -12.88
N ARG A 32 -3.82 -13.22 -12.46
CA ARG A 32 -4.52 -12.08 -13.09
C ARG A 32 -3.62 -10.96 -13.57
N LYS A 33 -2.30 -11.03 -13.39
CA LYS A 33 -1.37 -9.93 -13.71
C LYS A 33 -1.49 -9.38 -15.14
N LYS A 34 -1.94 -10.20 -16.09
CA LYS A 34 -2.17 -9.74 -17.48
C LYS A 34 -3.46 -8.94 -17.66
N GLU A 35 -4.43 -9.11 -16.75
CA GLU A 35 -5.76 -8.48 -16.81
C GLU A 35 -5.85 -7.25 -15.90
N LEU A 36 -4.97 -7.17 -14.88
CA LEU A 36 -4.98 -6.11 -13.90
C LEU A 36 -4.60 -4.76 -14.52
N PRO A 37 -5.24 -3.67 -14.09
CA PRO A 37 -4.89 -2.33 -14.56
C PRO A 37 -3.42 -2.01 -14.31
N LYS A 38 -2.74 -1.47 -15.29
CA LYS A 38 -1.36 -0.99 -15.14
C LYS A 38 -1.32 0.29 -14.33
N ALA A 39 -0.48 0.32 -13.30
CA ALA A 39 -0.27 1.48 -12.44
C ALA A 39 1.00 2.28 -12.80
N ASN A 40 1.91 1.70 -13.58
CA ASN A 40 3.22 2.26 -13.94
C ASN A 40 3.18 3.57 -14.75
N LYS A 41 2.03 3.95 -15.30
CA LYS A 41 1.87 5.23 -16.03
C LYS A 41 2.04 6.47 -15.15
N GLN A 42 2.03 6.30 -13.85
CA GLN A 42 2.19 7.38 -12.86
C GLN A 42 3.57 7.36 -12.19
N LEU A 43 4.37 6.34 -12.48
CA LEU A 43 5.71 6.19 -11.91
C LEU A 43 6.70 7.19 -12.49
N VAL A 44 7.53 7.73 -11.61
CA VAL A 44 8.72 8.51 -11.99
C VAL A 44 9.86 7.58 -12.42
N GLY A 45 9.85 6.33 -11.94
CA GLY A 45 10.84 5.31 -12.24
C GLY A 45 10.56 4.48 -13.50
N LYS A 46 11.32 3.40 -13.62
CA LYS A 46 11.16 2.41 -14.68
C LYS A 46 10.82 1.07 -14.05
N ILE A 47 9.53 0.71 -14.05
CA ILE A 47 9.01 -0.61 -13.68
C ILE A 47 7.98 -1.01 -14.72
N GLU A 48 8.20 -2.10 -15.43
CA GLU A 48 7.28 -2.56 -16.49
C GLU A 48 6.04 -3.26 -15.90
N ASP A 49 6.24 -4.05 -14.85
CA ASP A 49 5.20 -4.84 -14.23
C ASP A 49 4.76 -4.25 -12.90
N GLU A 50 4.08 -3.11 -13.00
CA GLU A 50 3.32 -2.52 -11.91
C GLU A 50 1.83 -2.61 -12.22
N VAL A 51 1.10 -3.30 -11.37
CA VAL A 51 -0.34 -3.50 -11.53
C VAL A 51 -1.09 -3.08 -10.27
N SER A 52 -2.30 -2.56 -10.46
CA SER A 52 -3.18 -2.14 -9.38
C SER A 52 -4.15 -3.25 -9.01
N LEU A 53 -4.19 -3.62 -7.72
CA LEU A 53 -5.14 -4.57 -7.17
C LEU A 53 -6.40 -3.90 -6.63
N PHE A 54 -6.25 -2.66 -6.18
CA PHE A 54 -7.34 -1.89 -5.61
C PHE A 54 -7.08 -0.40 -5.84
N PHE A 55 -8.12 0.31 -6.22
CA PHE A 55 -8.11 1.76 -6.29
C PHE A 55 -9.51 2.31 -5.98
N ASP A 56 -9.59 3.15 -4.96
CA ASP A 56 -10.81 3.86 -4.54
C ASP A 56 -10.50 5.36 -4.41
N GLY A 57 -10.05 5.93 -5.49
CA GLY A 57 -9.79 7.36 -5.59
C GLY A 57 -10.73 8.04 -6.58
N PRO A 58 -10.70 9.37 -6.65
CA PRO A 58 -11.42 10.09 -7.68
C PRO A 58 -10.97 9.61 -9.07
N PRO A 59 -11.90 9.47 -10.00
CA PRO A 59 -11.57 9.08 -11.38
C PRO A 59 -10.51 10.04 -11.93
N ASN A 60 -9.41 9.46 -12.37
CA ASN A 60 -8.42 10.21 -13.13
C ASN A 60 -8.35 9.61 -14.54
N ASN A 61 -7.75 10.34 -15.48
CA ASN A 61 -7.70 9.94 -16.88
C ASN A 61 -6.93 8.62 -17.14
N LYS A 62 -6.39 7.98 -16.09
CA LYS A 62 -5.51 6.83 -16.20
C LYS A 62 -6.06 5.58 -15.51
N ILE A 63 -6.73 5.75 -14.36
CA ILE A 63 -7.21 4.63 -13.54
C ILE A 63 -8.62 4.93 -13.04
N ASN A 64 -9.55 4.00 -13.30
CA ASN A 64 -10.88 4.01 -12.71
C ASN A 64 -10.89 3.21 -11.41
N SER A 65 -11.82 3.51 -10.51
CA SER A 65 -12.02 2.73 -9.28
C SER A 65 -12.25 1.26 -9.60
N HIS A 66 -11.57 0.39 -8.88
CA HIS A 66 -11.68 -1.06 -9.02
C HIS A 66 -11.26 -1.77 -7.74
N ASN A 67 -11.72 -3.01 -7.58
CA ASN A 67 -11.36 -3.87 -6.46
C ASN A 67 -11.22 -5.32 -6.91
N PHE A 68 -10.02 -5.86 -6.81
CA PHE A 68 -9.69 -7.27 -7.05
C PHE A 68 -9.33 -8.01 -5.76
N LEU A 69 -9.40 -7.32 -4.60
CA LEU A 69 -9.06 -7.88 -3.31
C LEU A 69 -10.29 -8.41 -2.58
N PRO A 70 -10.20 -9.61 -1.96
CA PRO A 70 -11.21 -10.09 -1.03
C PRO A 70 -11.38 -9.14 0.16
N GLN A 71 -12.58 -9.14 0.73
CA GLN A 71 -12.93 -8.24 1.84
C GLN A 71 -12.08 -8.48 3.10
N ASP A 72 -11.75 -9.73 3.41
CA ASP A 72 -10.89 -10.10 4.54
C ASP A 72 -9.47 -9.56 4.40
N ILE A 73 -8.93 -9.53 3.18
CA ILE A 73 -7.62 -8.93 2.90
C ILE A 73 -7.66 -7.42 3.12
N LEU A 74 -8.70 -6.74 2.65
CA LEU A 74 -8.89 -5.30 2.91
C LEU A 74 -9.04 -5.00 4.40
N GLN A 75 -9.77 -5.83 5.14
CA GLN A 75 -9.91 -5.71 6.59
C GLN A 75 -8.58 -5.93 7.32
N TRP A 76 -7.75 -6.85 6.84
CA TRP A 76 -6.42 -7.06 7.40
C TRP A 76 -5.55 -5.79 7.22
N PHE A 77 -5.50 -5.21 6.04
CA PHE A 77 -4.80 -3.94 5.82
C PHE A 77 -5.34 -2.83 6.72
N ASP A 78 -6.66 -2.68 6.81
CA ASP A 78 -7.28 -1.67 7.67
C ASP A 78 -6.87 -1.86 9.14
N SER A 79 -6.82 -3.11 9.62
CA SER A 79 -6.43 -3.42 11.00
C SER A 79 -4.98 -3.00 11.30
N ILE A 80 -4.06 -3.19 10.36
CA ILE A 80 -2.66 -2.76 10.49
C ILE A 80 -2.56 -1.24 10.55
N PHE A 81 -3.24 -0.54 9.67
CA PHE A 81 -3.24 0.92 9.69
C PHE A 81 -3.89 1.47 10.97
N ASN A 82 -4.96 0.84 11.43
CA ASN A 82 -5.55 1.20 12.72
C ASN A 82 -4.57 1.02 13.87
N HIS A 83 -3.87 -0.11 13.92
CA HIS A 83 -2.88 -0.36 14.95
C HIS A 83 -1.75 0.68 14.91
N TYR A 84 -1.27 1.05 13.72
CA TYR A 84 -0.28 2.10 13.55
C TYR A 84 -0.75 3.45 14.13
N LEU A 85 -1.98 3.84 13.82
CA LEU A 85 -2.57 5.09 14.29
C LEU A 85 -2.73 5.11 15.81
N VAL A 86 -3.27 4.01 16.38
CA VAL A 86 -3.41 3.85 17.83
C VAL A 86 -2.05 3.90 18.53
N TRP A 87 -1.05 3.20 17.99
CA TRP A 87 0.33 3.23 18.53
C TRP A 87 0.88 4.65 18.56
N ASN A 88 0.67 5.44 17.53
CA ASN A 88 1.10 6.82 17.46
C ASN A 88 0.17 7.80 18.19
N LYS A 89 -0.81 7.30 18.96
CA LYS A 89 -1.77 8.11 19.72
C LYS A 89 -2.57 9.09 18.85
N ILE A 90 -2.77 8.73 17.60
CA ILE A 90 -3.68 9.42 16.71
C ILE A 90 -5.09 8.92 17.05
N GLY A 91 -5.92 9.82 17.53
CA GLY A 91 -7.28 9.50 17.98
C GLY A 91 -8.21 9.11 16.86
N ASP A 92 -9.50 9.26 17.12
CA ASP A 92 -10.55 8.93 16.15
C ASP A 92 -10.26 9.55 14.78
N ASN A 93 -10.26 8.69 13.76
CA ASN A 93 -9.91 9.08 12.42
C ASN A 93 -10.83 8.39 11.42
N ASN A 94 -11.19 9.12 10.40
CA ASN A 94 -11.92 8.60 9.25
C ASN A 94 -10.90 8.23 8.17
N ARG A 95 -10.53 6.95 8.14
CA ARG A 95 -9.54 6.41 7.20
C ARG A 95 -10.19 5.49 6.18
N HIS A 96 -9.60 5.40 5.03
CA HIS A 96 -9.94 4.40 4.02
C HIS A 96 -8.67 4.03 3.23
N ILE A 97 -8.69 2.84 2.68
CA ILE A 97 -7.63 2.39 1.77
C ILE A 97 -7.88 3.04 0.42
N ASN A 98 -6.91 3.80 -0.06
CA ASN A 98 -7.01 4.47 -1.35
C ASN A 98 -6.52 3.59 -2.49
N SER A 99 -5.42 2.88 -2.30
CA SER A 99 -4.83 2.06 -3.35
C SER A 99 -3.95 0.94 -2.81
N VAL A 100 -3.94 -0.17 -3.52
CA VAL A 100 -3.01 -1.30 -3.33
C VAL A 100 -2.49 -1.71 -4.70
N TRP A 101 -1.18 -1.79 -4.84
CA TRP A 101 -0.53 -2.19 -6.10
C TRP A 101 0.64 -3.13 -5.86
N VAL A 102 1.06 -3.82 -6.90
CA VAL A 102 2.21 -4.73 -6.90
C VAL A 102 3.25 -4.24 -7.89
N ASN A 103 4.50 -4.20 -7.44
CA ASN A 103 5.68 -3.94 -8.25
C ASN A 103 6.48 -5.23 -8.41
N GLU A 104 6.61 -5.72 -9.62
CA GLU A 104 7.57 -6.77 -9.95
C GLU A 104 8.78 -6.12 -10.65
N MET A 105 9.85 -5.89 -9.89
CA MET A 105 11.05 -5.24 -10.41
C MET A 105 12.03 -6.23 -10.97
N LYS A 106 12.45 -6.03 -12.21
CA LYS A 106 13.46 -6.80 -12.92
C LYS A 106 14.83 -6.11 -12.85
N ALA A 107 15.86 -6.80 -13.32
CA ALA A 107 17.19 -6.23 -13.44
C ALA A 107 17.16 -4.92 -14.27
N ASN A 108 17.86 -3.90 -13.81
CA ASN A 108 17.90 -2.55 -14.39
C ASN A 108 16.60 -1.74 -14.32
N GLU A 109 15.61 -2.21 -13.58
CA GLU A 109 14.46 -1.42 -13.20
C GLU A 109 14.70 -0.72 -11.87
N TYR A 110 14.05 0.41 -11.66
CA TYR A 110 14.22 1.22 -10.46
C TYR A 110 12.98 2.05 -10.15
N ASN A 111 12.80 2.28 -8.86
CA ASN A 111 11.85 3.26 -8.34
C ASN A 111 12.65 4.31 -7.55
N PRO A 112 12.77 5.54 -8.06
CA PRO A 112 13.56 6.56 -7.38
C PRO A 112 12.92 7.01 -6.08
N ILE A 113 13.64 7.72 -5.26
CA ILE A 113 13.09 8.39 -4.08
C ILE A 113 11.94 9.30 -4.53
N HIS A 114 10.79 9.10 -3.96
CA HIS A 114 9.57 9.85 -4.28
C HIS A 114 8.71 10.04 -3.02
N ILE A 115 7.73 10.91 -3.13
CA ILE A 115 6.76 11.15 -2.07
C ILE A 115 5.37 10.70 -2.54
N HIS A 116 4.58 10.17 -1.60
CA HIS A 116 3.16 9.96 -1.80
C HIS A 116 2.41 11.17 -1.25
N GLN A 117 1.84 11.96 -2.15
CA GLN A 117 1.16 13.19 -1.79
C GLN A 117 -0.26 13.18 -2.35
N GLY A 118 -1.25 13.30 -1.48
CA GLY A 118 -2.63 13.54 -1.85
C GLY A 118 -2.96 15.03 -1.82
N GLN A 119 -3.98 15.44 -2.55
CA GLN A 119 -4.42 16.84 -2.56
C GLN A 119 -5.01 17.30 -1.22
N LEU A 120 -5.49 16.39 -0.39
CA LEU A 120 -6.26 16.70 0.81
C LEU A 120 -5.66 16.13 2.11
N PHE A 121 -4.78 15.13 2.06
CA PHE A 121 -4.30 14.43 3.25
C PHE A 121 -2.88 13.92 3.11
N THR A 122 -2.19 13.96 4.24
CA THR A 122 -1.00 13.13 4.42
C THR A 122 -1.46 11.70 4.63
N GLY A 123 -1.13 10.80 3.71
CA GLY A 123 -1.51 9.40 3.81
C GLY A 123 -0.50 8.56 4.57
N LEU A 124 -0.93 7.39 5.00
CA LEU A 124 -0.05 6.31 5.42
C LEU A 124 0.32 5.47 4.20
N SER A 125 1.56 5.04 4.16
CA SER A 125 2.06 4.12 3.14
C SER A 125 2.72 2.91 3.79
N SER A 126 2.57 1.74 3.18
CA SER A 126 3.26 0.53 3.61
C SER A 126 3.87 -0.20 2.43
N VAL A 127 4.92 -0.96 2.71
CA VAL A 127 5.55 -1.86 1.73
C VAL A 127 5.56 -3.25 2.33
N MET A 128 5.10 -4.22 1.57
CA MET A 128 5.20 -5.64 1.87
C MET A 128 6.25 -6.27 0.95
N ILE A 129 7.20 -6.99 1.54
CA ILE A 129 8.31 -7.68 0.86
C ILE A 129 8.44 -9.11 1.36
#